data_82141d0cca1d133f0ce999101be7ac6a
#
_entry.id   82141d0cca1d133f0ce999101be7ac6a
#
_cell.length_a   1.000
_cell.length_b   1.000
_cell.length_c   1.000
_cell.angle_alpha   90.00
_cell.angle_beta   90.00
_cell.angle_gamma   90.00
#
_symmetry.space_group_name_H-M   'P 1'
#
loop_
_entity.id
_entity.type
_entity.pdbx_description
1 polymer ?
#
loop_
_entity_poly.entity_id
_entity_poly.type
_entity_poly.pdbx_seq_one_letter_code
_entity_poly.pdbx_strand_id
1 'polypeptide(L)'
;MDRLQYNQCVELYADRLFRFAFSSLRNREQAEDVVQESFARVWEKAKTVDFAKAKSYLFTTAHHAMIDEVRQRQRFVSTEEYTPTEEKTHGIPYPDVNDILHKALTTLPEAQRNALLLRDYEGYSYQEIGDITGMTEAQVKINIFRARTALKNKLKSIDNLIDIEP
;
A
#
# COMPACT_ATOMS: atom_id res chain seq x y z
N MET A 1 1.05 -20.65 -15.47
CA MET A 1 1.90 -20.78 -14.28
C MET A 1 1.62 -22.11 -13.61
N ASP A 2 2.66 -22.85 -13.32
CA ASP A 2 2.55 -24.12 -12.61
C ASP A 2 2.60 -23.93 -11.08
N ARG A 3 2.48 -25.02 -10.33
CA ARG A 3 2.47 -24.99 -8.85
C ARG A 3 3.79 -24.47 -8.26
N LEU A 4 4.92 -24.83 -8.87
CA LEU A 4 6.24 -24.37 -8.41
C LEU A 4 6.39 -22.87 -8.61
N GLN A 5 5.99 -22.35 -9.75
CA GLN A 5 5.99 -20.93 -10.05
C GLN A 5 5.06 -20.15 -9.11
N TYR A 6 3.90 -20.71 -8.81
CA TYR A 6 2.99 -20.11 -7.83
C TYR A 6 3.62 -20.02 -6.44
N ASN A 7 4.24 -21.10 -5.96
CA ASN A 7 4.94 -21.08 -4.68
C ASN A 7 6.08 -20.07 -4.65
N GLN A 8 6.81 -19.91 -5.76
CA GLN A 8 7.83 -18.86 -5.89
C GLN A 8 7.21 -17.47 -5.80
N CYS A 9 6.05 -17.24 -6.39
CA CYS A 9 5.34 -15.96 -6.25
C CYS A 9 4.99 -15.66 -4.80
N VAL A 10 4.52 -16.66 -4.05
CA VAL A 10 4.22 -16.50 -2.63
C VAL A 10 5.47 -16.09 -1.85
N GLU A 11 6.57 -16.80 -2.04
CA GLU A 11 7.84 -16.50 -1.36
C GLU A 11 8.39 -15.12 -1.72
N LEU A 12 8.30 -14.70 -2.98
CA LEU A 12 8.85 -13.43 -3.45
C LEU A 12 7.98 -12.23 -3.07
N TYR A 13 6.67 -12.37 -3.07
CA TYR A 13 5.76 -11.23 -3.08
C TYR A 13 4.82 -11.13 -1.88
N ALA A 14 4.65 -12.17 -1.06
CA ALA A 14 3.70 -12.13 0.06
C ALA A 14 4.00 -11.00 1.05
N ASP A 15 5.24 -10.88 1.47
CA ASP A 15 5.66 -9.83 2.41
C ASP A 15 5.56 -8.43 1.79
N ARG A 16 5.88 -8.31 0.52
CA ARG A 16 5.81 -7.04 -0.21
C ARG A 16 4.38 -6.57 -0.38
N LEU A 17 3.47 -7.47 -0.73
CA LEU A 17 2.03 -7.19 -0.79
C LEU A 17 1.48 -6.80 0.57
N PHE A 18 1.87 -7.52 1.62
CA PHE A 18 1.46 -7.20 2.98
C PHE A 18 1.91 -5.79 3.38
N ARG A 19 3.18 -5.44 3.15
CA ARG A 19 3.69 -4.10 3.46
C ARG A 19 2.94 -3.02 2.69
N PHE A 20 2.67 -3.24 1.41
CA PHE A 20 1.90 -2.30 0.59
C PHE A 20 0.49 -2.11 1.15
N ALA A 21 -0.23 -3.18 1.41
CA ALA A 21 -1.58 -3.13 1.96
C ALA A 21 -1.61 -2.54 3.38
N PHE A 22 -0.70 -2.96 4.25
CA PHE A 22 -0.62 -2.46 5.62
C PHE A 22 -0.24 -0.98 5.68
N SER A 23 0.69 -0.54 4.86
CA SER A 23 1.09 0.89 4.80
C SER A 23 -0.07 1.78 4.35
N SER A 24 -0.99 1.26 3.56
CA SER A 24 -2.16 2.00 3.09
C SER A 24 -3.36 1.88 4.03
N LEU A 25 -3.68 0.69 4.49
CA LEU A 25 -4.88 0.41 5.30
C LEU A 25 -4.68 0.64 6.80
N ARG A 26 -3.46 0.48 7.29
CA ARG A 26 -3.11 0.56 8.73
C ARG A 26 -3.92 -0.38 9.62
N ASN A 27 -4.34 -1.49 9.08
CA ASN A 27 -5.06 -2.55 9.77
C ASN A 27 -4.48 -3.89 9.32
N ARG A 28 -3.92 -4.64 10.27
CA ARG A 28 -3.23 -5.91 10.00
C ARG A 28 -4.15 -6.97 9.42
N GLU A 29 -5.32 -7.15 10.02
CA GLU A 29 -6.31 -8.15 9.59
C GLU A 29 -6.77 -7.90 8.16
N GLN A 30 -7.06 -6.65 7.82
CA GLN A 30 -7.45 -6.28 6.47
C GLN A 30 -6.31 -6.43 5.47
N ALA A 31 -5.09 -6.09 5.86
CA ALA A 31 -3.92 -6.30 5.01
C ALA A 31 -3.69 -7.79 4.73
N GLU A 32 -3.83 -8.64 5.73
CA GLU A 32 -3.76 -10.10 5.56
C GLU A 32 -4.86 -10.61 4.63
N ASP A 33 -6.09 -10.11 4.76
CA ASP A 33 -7.20 -10.47 3.87
C ASP A 33 -6.93 -10.07 2.43
N VAL A 34 -6.38 -8.88 2.20
CA VAL A 34 -5.98 -8.42 0.85
C VAL A 34 -4.93 -9.34 0.24
N VAL A 35 -3.93 -9.75 1.01
CA VAL A 35 -2.88 -10.67 0.53
C VAL A 35 -3.48 -12.03 0.17
N GLN A 36 -4.31 -12.60 1.05
CA GLN A 36 -4.96 -13.89 0.80
C GLN A 36 -5.86 -13.84 -0.44
N GLU A 37 -6.68 -12.82 -0.57
CA GLU A 37 -7.55 -12.64 -1.73
C GLU A 37 -6.75 -12.50 -3.02
N SER A 38 -5.66 -11.75 -3.00
CA SER A 38 -4.81 -11.54 -4.17
C SER A 38 -4.19 -12.85 -4.66
N PHE A 39 -3.65 -13.66 -3.76
CA PHE A 39 -3.09 -14.95 -4.10
C PHE A 39 -4.16 -15.97 -4.53
N ALA A 40 -5.33 -15.97 -3.90
CA ALA A 40 -6.43 -16.83 -4.31
C ALA A 40 -6.88 -16.54 -5.75
N ARG A 41 -7.00 -15.27 -6.12
CA ARG A 41 -7.35 -14.88 -7.49
C ARG A 41 -6.28 -15.24 -8.51
N VAL A 42 -5.01 -15.11 -8.16
CA VAL A 42 -3.91 -15.57 -9.02
C VAL A 42 -3.97 -17.08 -9.21
N TRP A 43 -4.25 -17.83 -8.14
CA TRP A 43 -4.39 -19.29 -8.22
C TRP A 43 -5.52 -19.72 -9.14
N GLU A 44 -6.69 -19.09 -9.02
CA GLU A 44 -7.83 -19.36 -9.90
C GLU A 44 -7.50 -19.14 -11.39
N LYS A 45 -6.66 -18.15 -11.66
CA LYS A 45 -6.23 -17.78 -13.02
C LYS A 45 -4.83 -18.29 -13.40
N ALA A 46 -4.28 -19.22 -12.62
CA ALA A 46 -2.91 -19.70 -12.81
C ALA A 46 -2.63 -20.24 -14.21
N LYS A 47 -3.63 -20.84 -14.85
CA LYS A 47 -3.50 -21.37 -16.22
C LYS A 47 -3.32 -20.29 -17.28
N THR A 48 -3.81 -19.08 -17.02
CA THR A 48 -3.81 -17.97 -17.99
C THR A 48 -2.83 -16.87 -17.64
N VAL A 49 -2.36 -16.80 -16.39
CA VAL A 49 -1.39 -15.81 -15.93
C VAL A 49 0.02 -16.33 -16.17
N ASP A 50 0.80 -15.56 -16.92
CA ASP A 50 2.21 -15.82 -17.12
C ASP A 50 3.00 -15.46 -15.83
N PHE A 51 3.95 -16.30 -15.45
CA PHE A 51 4.82 -16.06 -14.30
C PHE A 51 5.51 -14.69 -14.34
N ALA A 52 5.95 -14.26 -15.52
CA ALA A 52 6.58 -12.94 -15.70
C ALA A 52 5.64 -11.78 -15.38
N LYS A 53 4.33 -11.97 -15.47
CA LYS A 53 3.30 -10.95 -15.21
C LYS A 53 2.65 -11.09 -13.84
N ALA A 54 3.02 -12.12 -13.07
CA ALA A 54 2.41 -12.42 -11.78
C ALA A 54 2.55 -11.28 -10.78
N LYS A 55 3.70 -10.64 -10.71
CA LYS A 55 3.94 -9.49 -9.83
C LYS A 55 2.94 -8.36 -10.10
N SER A 56 2.84 -7.90 -11.34
CA SER A 56 1.91 -6.81 -11.71
C SER A 56 0.46 -7.22 -11.46
N TYR A 57 0.12 -8.46 -11.74
CA TYR A 57 -1.22 -8.99 -11.50
C TYR A 57 -1.57 -8.99 -9.99
N LEU A 58 -0.65 -9.44 -9.15
CA LEU A 58 -0.82 -9.44 -7.69
C LEU A 58 -1.02 -8.02 -7.15
N PHE A 59 -0.18 -7.07 -7.54
CA PHE A 59 -0.28 -5.69 -7.06
C PHE A 59 -1.54 -4.99 -7.59
N THR A 60 -1.96 -5.26 -8.82
CA THR A 60 -3.23 -4.75 -9.37
C THR A 60 -4.42 -5.30 -8.57
N THR A 61 -4.44 -6.58 -8.31
CA THR A 61 -5.49 -7.24 -7.53
C THR A 61 -5.52 -6.73 -6.11
N ALA A 62 -4.36 -6.58 -5.47
CA ALA A 62 -4.24 -6.03 -4.11
C ALA A 62 -4.74 -4.58 -4.05
N HIS A 63 -4.39 -3.76 -5.03
CA HIS A 63 -4.83 -2.37 -5.09
C HIS A 63 -6.36 -2.27 -5.19
N HIS A 64 -6.99 -3.08 -6.06
CA HIS A 64 -8.45 -3.13 -6.17
C HIS A 64 -9.11 -3.60 -4.87
N ALA A 65 -8.57 -4.61 -4.22
CA ALA A 65 -9.08 -5.10 -2.93
C ALA A 65 -8.96 -4.04 -1.83
N MET A 66 -7.86 -3.29 -1.79
CA MET A 66 -7.65 -2.20 -0.84
C MET A 66 -8.66 -1.07 -1.04
N ILE A 67 -8.94 -0.69 -2.28
CA ILE A 67 -9.95 0.32 -2.59
C ILE A 67 -11.35 -0.14 -2.16
N ASP A 68 -11.70 -1.39 -2.41
CA ASP A 68 -12.97 -1.97 -2.01
C ASP A 68 -13.14 -1.96 -0.48
N GLU A 69 -12.08 -2.28 0.27
CA GLU A 69 -12.05 -2.20 1.73
C GLU A 69 -12.32 -0.78 2.23
N VAL A 70 -11.66 0.22 1.67
CA VAL A 70 -11.86 1.63 2.03
C VAL A 70 -13.30 2.07 1.75
N ARG A 71 -13.87 1.68 0.62
CA ARG A 71 -15.26 2.01 0.26
C ARG A 71 -16.26 1.36 1.21
N GLN A 72 -16.04 0.11 1.60
CA GLN A 72 -16.90 -0.58 2.57
C GLN A 72 -16.88 0.12 3.93
N ARG A 73 -15.69 0.54 4.41
CA ARG A 73 -15.56 1.32 5.65
C ARG A 73 -16.34 2.63 5.60
N GLN A 74 -16.27 3.38 4.51
CA GLN A 74 -16.99 4.63 4.36
C GLN A 74 -18.50 4.45 4.41
N ARG A 75 -19.02 3.32 3.94
CA ARG A 75 -20.45 2.97 4.05
C ARG A 75 -20.87 2.67 5.49
N PHE A 76 -20.01 2.01 6.26
CA PHE A 76 -20.30 1.67 7.66
C PHE A 76 -20.18 2.88 8.58
N VAL A 77 -19.25 3.82 8.33
CA VAL A 77 -19.06 5.05 9.13
C VAL A 77 -20.25 5.99 9.03
N SER A 78 -21.07 5.91 7.98
CA SER A 78 -22.30 6.70 7.87
C SER A 78 -23.42 6.24 8.83
N THR A 79 -23.26 5.11 9.51
CA THR A 79 -24.28 4.52 10.41
C THR A 79 -23.83 4.32 11.85
N GLU A 80 -22.54 4.35 12.16
CA GLU A 80 -21.99 4.25 13.52
C GLU A 80 -20.80 5.20 13.70
N GLU A 81 -20.68 5.83 14.89
CA GLU A 81 -19.51 6.62 15.24
C GLU A 81 -18.27 5.71 15.29
N TYR A 82 -17.48 5.73 14.21
CA TYR A 82 -16.23 5.01 14.13
C TYR A 82 -15.14 5.83 14.85
N THR A 83 -14.75 5.39 16.01
CA THR A 83 -13.46 5.79 16.60
C THR A 83 -12.39 4.93 15.96
N PRO A 84 -11.41 5.52 15.21
CA PRO A 84 -10.26 4.76 14.77
C PRO A 84 -9.53 4.25 16.01
N THR A 85 -9.66 2.97 16.30
CA THR A 85 -8.77 2.31 17.24
C THR A 85 -7.39 2.32 16.59
N GLU A 86 -6.49 3.12 17.15
CA GLU A 86 -5.08 2.94 16.87
C GLU A 86 -4.72 1.52 17.33
N GLU A 87 -4.77 0.57 16.41
CA GLU A 87 -4.18 -0.73 16.68
C GLU A 87 -2.69 -0.52 16.91
N LYS A 88 -2.31 -0.61 18.17
CA LYS A 88 -0.90 -0.66 18.55
C LYS A 88 -0.29 -1.83 17.78
N THR A 89 0.59 -1.52 16.86
CA THR A 89 1.34 -2.52 16.09
C THR A 89 2.29 -3.27 17.02
N HIS A 90 1.75 -4.21 17.80
CA HIS A 90 2.56 -5.14 18.54
C HIS A 90 3.11 -6.19 17.59
N GLY A 91 4.39 -6.17 17.33
CA GLY A 91 5.12 -7.25 16.69
C GLY A 91 5.78 -7.01 15.34
N ILE A 92 5.76 -5.79 14.79
CA ILE A 92 6.61 -5.45 13.64
C ILE A 92 7.78 -4.60 14.17
N PRO A 93 9.03 -5.15 14.17
CA PRO A 93 10.17 -4.40 14.68
C PRO A 93 10.61 -3.37 13.63
N TYR A 94 9.87 -2.25 13.53
CA TYR A 94 10.34 -1.08 12.81
C TYR A 94 10.92 -0.08 13.82
N PRO A 95 12.09 0.52 13.54
CA PRO A 95 12.63 1.57 14.38
C PRO A 95 11.69 2.79 14.40
N ASP A 96 11.72 3.59 15.47
CA ASP A 96 10.84 4.73 15.75
C ASP A 96 10.70 5.73 14.60
N VAL A 97 11.74 5.87 13.76
CA VAL A 97 11.73 6.70 12.54
C VAL A 97 10.68 6.23 11.53
N ASN A 98 10.44 4.93 11.45
CA ASN A 98 9.42 4.36 10.55
C ASN A 98 8.00 4.68 11.03
N ASP A 99 7.75 4.79 12.33
CA ASP A 99 6.43 5.16 12.85
C ASP A 99 6.05 6.58 12.46
N ILE A 100 7.00 7.52 12.50
CA ILE A 100 6.80 8.90 12.06
C ILE A 100 6.48 8.95 10.56
N LEU A 101 7.24 8.22 9.75
CA LEU A 101 7.03 8.13 8.31
C LEU A 101 5.67 7.48 7.99
N HIS A 102 5.31 6.40 8.66
CA HIS A 102 4.02 5.75 8.48
C HIS A 102 2.84 6.63 8.86
N LYS A 103 2.93 7.37 9.96
CA LYS A 103 1.92 8.36 10.35
C LYS A 103 1.78 9.46 9.29
N ALA A 104 2.89 9.94 8.77
CA ALA A 104 2.88 10.94 7.69
C ALA A 104 2.23 10.39 6.41
N LEU A 105 2.51 9.13 6.05
CA LEU A 105 1.89 8.46 4.90
C LEU A 105 0.37 8.35 5.04
N THR A 106 -0.15 8.07 6.24
CA THR A 106 -1.60 7.95 6.47
C THR A 106 -2.36 9.25 6.28
N THR A 107 -1.67 10.38 6.36
CA THR A 107 -2.28 11.71 6.15
C THR A 107 -2.39 12.09 4.68
N LEU A 108 -1.72 11.37 3.78
CA LEU A 108 -1.80 11.61 2.35
C LEU A 108 -3.13 11.09 1.79
N PRO A 109 -3.70 11.76 0.78
CA PRO A 109 -4.78 11.17 0.00
C PRO A 109 -4.37 9.81 -0.56
N GLU A 110 -5.32 8.89 -0.66
CA GLU A 110 -5.09 7.50 -1.06
C GLU A 110 -4.33 7.38 -2.38
N ALA A 111 -4.73 8.13 -3.41
CA ALA A 111 -4.07 8.10 -4.71
C ALA A 111 -2.59 8.52 -4.64
N GLN A 112 -2.28 9.54 -3.84
CA GLN A 112 -0.91 9.99 -3.61
C GLN A 112 -0.09 8.95 -2.84
N ARG A 113 -0.65 8.42 -1.76
CA ARG A 113 0.00 7.40 -0.93
C ARG A 113 0.31 6.14 -1.71
N ASN A 114 -0.67 5.60 -2.42
CA ASN A 114 -0.50 4.35 -3.17
C ASN A 114 0.49 4.50 -4.33
N ALA A 115 0.44 5.61 -5.07
CA ALA A 115 1.41 5.87 -6.13
C ALA A 115 2.84 5.99 -5.59
N LEU A 116 3.02 6.67 -4.47
CA LEU A 116 4.32 6.81 -3.81
C LEU A 116 4.87 5.46 -3.34
N LEU A 117 4.04 4.65 -2.68
CA LEU A 117 4.44 3.32 -2.21
C LEU A 117 4.84 2.41 -3.36
N LEU A 118 4.11 2.41 -4.45
CA LEU A 118 4.43 1.62 -5.64
C LEU A 118 5.73 2.09 -6.30
N ARG A 119 6.02 3.38 -6.30
CA ARG A 119 7.23 3.93 -6.88
C ARG A 119 8.45 3.76 -5.99
N ASP A 120 8.39 4.26 -4.77
CA ASP A 120 9.57 4.40 -3.90
C ASP A 120 9.90 3.12 -3.13
N TYR A 121 8.90 2.30 -2.78
CA TYR A 121 9.12 1.03 -2.06
C TYR A 121 9.15 -0.18 -3.00
N GLU A 122 8.33 -0.20 -4.04
CA GLU A 122 8.20 -1.36 -4.93
C GLU A 122 8.96 -1.20 -6.25
N GLY A 123 9.40 0.00 -6.58
CA GLY A 123 10.26 0.27 -7.73
C GLY A 123 9.56 0.18 -9.10
N TYR A 124 8.24 0.34 -9.15
CA TYR A 124 7.50 0.34 -10.42
C TYR A 124 7.78 1.60 -11.24
N SER A 125 7.74 1.47 -12.56
CA SER A 125 7.74 2.61 -13.48
C SER A 125 6.42 3.37 -13.41
N TYR A 126 6.40 4.60 -13.88
CA TYR A 126 5.17 5.41 -13.94
C TYR A 126 4.09 4.73 -14.79
N GLN A 127 4.48 4.10 -15.88
CA GLN A 127 3.54 3.36 -16.73
C GLN A 127 2.95 2.15 -15.99
N GLU A 128 3.77 1.37 -15.32
CA GLU A 128 3.33 0.22 -14.52
C GLU A 128 2.39 0.64 -13.39
N ILE A 129 2.69 1.75 -12.73
CA ILE A 129 1.81 2.32 -11.69
C ILE A 129 0.47 2.74 -12.28
N GLY A 130 0.48 3.35 -13.46
CA GLY A 130 -0.74 3.66 -14.20
C GLY A 130 -1.58 2.42 -14.51
N ASP A 131 -0.95 1.33 -14.93
CA ASP A 131 -1.61 0.06 -15.20
C ASP A 131 -2.22 -0.56 -13.93
N ILE A 132 -1.52 -0.48 -12.80
CA ILE A 132 -1.99 -1.00 -11.50
C ILE A 132 -3.16 -0.16 -10.95
N THR A 133 -3.06 1.16 -11.00
CA THR A 133 -3.98 2.07 -10.33
C THR A 133 -5.12 2.58 -11.21
N GLY A 134 -5.00 2.44 -12.52
CA GLY A 134 -5.94 3.03 -13.47
C GLY A 134 -5.71 4.51 -13.75
N MET A 135 -4.67 5.11 -13.18
CA MET A 135 -4.28 6.49 -13.45
C MET A 135 -3.54 6.63 -14.78
N THR A 136 -3.65 7.80 -15.42
CA THR A 136 -2.76 8.15 -16.53
C THR A 136 -1.33 8.36 -16.01
N GLU A 137 -0.34 8.24 -16.88
CA GLU A 137 1.07 8.48 -16.51
C GLU A 137 1.28 9.89 -15.94
N ALA A 138 0.62 10.90 -16.53
CA ALA A 138 0.67 12.28 -16.04
C ALA A 138 0.08 12.40 -14.63
N GLN A 139 -1.04 11.72 -14.34
CA GLN A 139 -1.63 11.68 -13.01
C GLN A 139 -0.71 10.99 -12.00
N VAL A 140 -0.06 9.90 -12.39
CA VAL A 140 0.93 9.21 -11.55
C VAL A 140 2.06 10.16 -11.14
N LYS A 141 2.66 10.85 -12.10
CA LYS A 141 3.74 11.81 -11.85
C LYS A 141 3.33 12.92 -10.90
N ILE A 142 2.16 13.51 -11.11
CA ILE A 142 1.63 14.59 -10.26
C ILE A 142 1.36 14.07 -8.85
N ASN A 143 0.74 12.91 -8.70
CA ASN A 143 0.44 12.34 -7.39
C ASN A 143 1.71 12.02 -6.60
N ILE A 144 2.73 11.46 -7.24
CA ILE A 144 4.03 11.18 -6.61
C ILE A 144 4.72 12.49 -6.19
N PHE A 145 4.72 13.49 -7.04
CA PHE A 145 5.29 14.80 -6.73
C PHE A 145 4.60 15.43 -5.51
N ARG A 146 3.28 15.45 -5.49
CA ARG A 146 2.50 16.00 -4.36
C ARG A 146 2.72 15.20 -3.08
N ALA A 147 2.79 13.88 -3.17
CA ALA A 147 3.08 13.02 -2.03
C ALA A 147 4.45 13.31 -1.43
N ARG A 148 5.48 13.37 -2.24
CA ARG A 148 6.86 13.69 -1.80
C ARG A 148 6.95 15.07 -1.18
N THR A 149 6.29 16.06 -1.77
CA THR A 149 6.26 17.44 -1.23
C THR A 149 5.57 17.49 0.12
N ALA A 150 4.42 16.84 0.26
CA ALA A 150 3.69 16.78 1.53
C ALA A 150 4.49 16.08 2.64
N LEU A 151 5.13 14.95 2.32
CA LEU A 151 5.99 14.24 3.26
C LEU A 151 7.19 15.09 3.67
N LYS A 152 7.86 15.72 2.73
CA LYS A 152 9.00 16.61 3.00
C LYS A 152 8.62 17.74 3.95
N ASN A 153 7.48 18.38 3.73
CA ASN A 153 6.99 19.45 4.59
C ASN A 153 6.66 18.96 6.01
N LYS A 154 6.06 17.79 6.15
CA LYS A 154 5.78 17.19 7.45
C LYS A 154 7.03 16.80 8.22
N LEU A 155 8.00 16.19 7.55
CA LEU A 155 9.28 15.81 8.15
C LEU A 155 10.08 17.05 8.58
N LYS A 156 10.04 18.14 7.82
CA LYS A 156 10.66 19.43 8.23
C LYS A 156 10.00 20.02 9.47
N SER A 157 8.68 19.93 9.60
CA SER A 157 7.97 20.41 10.80
C SER A 157 8.40 19.65 12.05
N ILE A 158 8.70 18.37 11.94
CA ILE A 158 9.19 17.52 13.03
C ILE A 158 10.64 17.87 13.35
N ASP A 159 11.51 18.06 12.37
CA ASP A 159 12.90 18.49 12.57
C ASP A 159 12.96 19.85 13.27
N ASN A 160 12.11 20.80 12.89
CA ASN A 160 12.01 22.10 13.56
C ASN A 160 11.57 21.99 15.02
N LEU A 161 10.77 20.99 15.37
CA LEU A 161 10.37 20.72 16.76
C LEU A 161 11.50 20.08 17.57
N ILE A 162 12.37 19.30 16.93
CA ILE A 162 13.53 18.65 17.54
C ILE A 162 14.66 19.70 17.75
N ASP A 163 14.85 20.62 16.82
CA ASP A 163 15.86 21.69 16.91
C ASP A 163 15.53 22.79 17.91
N ILE A 164 14.33 22.81 18.49
CA ILE A 164 13.89 23.81 19.49
C ILE A 164 14.17 23.35 20.93
N GLU A 165 14.51 22.08 21.16
CA GLU A 165 14.95 21.64 22.49
C GLU A 165 16.43 22.02 22.73
N PRO A 166 16.72 22.86 23.72
CA PRO A 166 18.11 23.22 24.07
C PRO A 166 18.87 22.05 24.67
#